data_917f75666d18c033e5683cc467d78a06
#
_entry.id   917f75666d18c033e5683cc467d78a06
#
_cell.length_a   1.000
_cell.length_b   1.000
_cell.length_c   1.000
_cell.angle_alpha   90.00
_cell.angle_beta   90.00
_cell.angle_gamma   90.00
#
_symmetry.space_group_name_H-M   'P 1'
#
loop_
_entity.id
_entity.type
_entity.pdbx_description
1 polymer ?
#
loop_
_entity_poly.entity_id
_entity_poly.type
_entity_poly.pdbx_seq_one_letter_code
_entity_poly.pdbx_strand_id
1 'polypeptide(L)'
;MVYFNNEEIIIRDMIFSDGLHFTDEERKQGWDSTIDKFEMRLKDVKNGKCISLVADYYGIPAGYVNVYPDSEWGAFANQGYPEIIDFAVLEKYRKNGIGSILMDTAEKIASEYADTVYLGVGLHNGYGSAQRMYVKRGYIPDGSGVWYKDKICTPYDTIYTN
;
A
#
# COMPACT_ATOMS: atom_id res chain seq x y z
N MET A 1 3.40 6.65 16.37
CA MET A 1 2.50 5.73 17.11
C MET A 1 2.91 4.30 16.81
N VAL A 2 2.64 3.34 17.70
CA VAL A 2 2.79 1.90 17.44
C VAL A 2 1.42 1.29 17.38
N TYR A 3 1.13 0.53 16.31
CA TYR A 3 -0.18 -0.08 16.05
C TYR A 3 -0.20 -1.58 16.35
N PHE A 4 0.94 -2.23 16.18
CA PHE A 4 1.13 -3.66 16.45
C PHE A 4 2.56 -3.89 16.95
N ASN A 5 2.73 -4.82 17.87
CA ASN A 5 4.04 -5.21 18.38
C ASN A 5 4.02 -6.66 18.85
N ASN A 6 4.96 -7.44 18.34
CA ASN A 6 5.33 -8.74 18.87
C ASN A 6 6.87 -8.86 18.94
N GLU A 7 7.40 -10.04 19.23
CA GLU A 7 8.87 -10.23 19.37
C GLU A 7 9.66 -9.97 18.07
N GLU A 8 9.02 -10.08 16.90
CA GLU A 8 9.68 -10.02 15.59
C GLU A 8 9.27 -8.79 14.78
N ILE A 9 7.99 -8.37 14.87
CA ILE A 9 7.38 -7.37 14.00
C ILE A 9 6.76 -6.24 14.82
N ILE A 10 7.09 -5.01 14.43
CA ILE A 10 6.47 -3.79 14.96
C ILE A 10 5.85 -3.03 13.78
N ILE A 11 4.55 -2.68 13.87
CA ILE A 11 3.93 -1.74 12.94
C ILE A 11 3.84 -0.38 13.60
N ARG A 12 4.40 0.63 12.96
CA ARG A 12 4.50 1.99 13.46
C ARG A 12 4.28 3.03 12.36
N ASP A 13 4.13 4.29 12.77
CA ASP A 13 4.15 5.41 11.82
C ASP A 13 5.45 5.43 11.03
N MET A 14 5.34 5.77 9.73
CA MET A 14 6.48 6.03 8.86
C MET A 14 7.15 7.35 9.24
N ILE A 15 8.48 7.37 9.21
CA ILE A 15 9.29 8.58 9.34
C ILE A 15 10.15 8.76 8.08
N PHE A 16 10.75 9.95 7.92
CA PHE A 16 11.49 10.29 6.70
C PHE A 16 12.67 9.34 6.40
N SER A 17 13.38 8.90 7.44
CA SER A 17 14.49 7.95 7.27
C SER A 17 14.06 6.59 6.71
N ASP A 18 12.80 6.17 6.94
CA ASP A 18 12.26 4.95 6.35
C ASP A 18 12.12 5.09 4.83
N GLY A 19 11.67 6.26 4.35
CA GLY A 19 11.59 6.56 2.92
C GLY A 19 12.94 6.48 2.23
N LEU A 20 14.00 6.98 2.86
CA LEU A 20 15.37 6.85 2.35
C LEU A 20 15.80 5.38 2.30
N HIS A 21 15.55 4.62 3.38
CA HIS A 21 15.85 3.19 3.46
C HIS A 21 15.13 2.40 2.36
N PHE A 22 13.83 2.59 2.22
CA PHE A 22 13.05 1.88 1.19
C PHE A 22 13.47 2.27 -0.22
N THR A 23 13.74 3.55 -0.49
CA THR A 23 14.24 3.99 -1.81
C THR A 23 15.53 3.26 -2.19
N ASP A 24 16.48 3.14 -1.26
CA ASP A 24 17.75 2.45 -1.47
C ASP A 24 17.55 0.93 -1.67
N GLU A 25 16.77 0.29 -0.79
CA GLU A 25 16.52 -1.15 -0.83
C GLU A 25 15.68 -1.59 -2.05
N GLU A 26 14.69 -0.79 -2.44
CA GLU A 26 13.89 -1.03 -3.66
C GLU A 26 14.75 -0.95 -4.92
N ARG A 27 15.67 0.01 -5.01
CA ARG A 27 16.63 0.10 -6.12
C ARG A 27 17.58 -1.09 -6.15
N LYS A 28 18.08 -1.54 -4.99
CA LYS A 28 18.94 -2.73 -4.90
C LYS A 28 18.27 -4.00 -5.41
N GLN A 29 16.95 -4.12 -5.24
CA GLN A 29 16.18 -5.25 -5.77
C GLN A 29 15.62 -5.02 -7.18
N GLY A 30 16.04 -3.93 -7.87
CA GLY A 30 15.74 -3.65 -9.27
C GLY A 30 14.43 -2.91 -9.52
N TRP A 31 13.82 -2.33 -8.48
CA TRP A 31 12.62 -1.53 -8.65
C TRP A 31 12.98 -0.06 -8.97
N ASP A 32 12.15 0.56 -9.82
CA ASP A 32 12.24 2.01 -10.07
C ASP A 32 11.61 2.75 -8.90
N SER A 33 12.46 3.25 -8.00
CA SER A 33 12.04 3.92 -6.78
C SER A 33 12.72 5.27 -6.62
N THR A 34 11.94 6.25 -6.17
CA THR A 34 12.43 7.59 -5.83
C THR A 34 11.93 8.01 -4.46
N ILE A 35 12.67 8.91 -3.81
CA ILE A 35 12.28 9.45 -2.51
C ILE A 35 10.98 10.27 -2.60
N ASP A 36 10.66 10.85 -3.76
CA ASP A 36 9.51 11.73 -3.97
C ASP A 36 8.18 11.06 -3.56
N LYS A 37 8.06 9.75 -3.81
CA LYS A 37 6.90 8.96 -3.39
C LYS A 37 6.69 9.05 -1.88
N PHE A 38 7.74 8.82 -1.11
CA PHE A 38 7.69 8.83 0.35
C PHE A 38 7.51 10.24 0.90
N GLU A 39 8.17 11.24 0.32
CA GLU A 39 7.99 12.65 0.69
C GLU A 39 6.55 13.11 0.50
N MET A 40 5.92 12.73 -0.62
CA MET A 40 4.50 13.01 -0.89
C MET A 40 3.62 12.38 0.20
N ARG A 41 3.80 11.09 0.53
CA ARG A 41 3.02 10.42 1.57
C ARG A 41 3.19 11.08 2.94
N LEU A 42 4.41 11.41 3.33
CA LEU A 42 4.67 12.09 4.61
C LEU A 42 4.09 13.51 4.66
N LYS A 43 4.06 14.21 3.53
CA LYS A 43 3.36 15.50 3.42
C LYS A 43 1.85 15.32 3.62
N ASP A 44 1.27 14.28 3.04
CA ASP A 44 -0.15 13.97 3.22
C ASP A 44 -0.47 13.53 4.66
N VAL A 45 0.43 12.79 5.31
CA VAL A 45 0.32 12.48 6.76
C VAL A 45 0.30 13.78 7.59
N LYS A 46 1.22 14.71 7.32
CA LYS A 46 1.27 16.01 8.01
C LYS A 46 -0.01 16.83 7.81
N ASN A 47 -0.66 16.68 6.67
CA ASN A 47 -1.91 17.36 6.32
C ASN A 47 -3.16 16.61 6.82
N GLY A 48 -3.02 15.48 7.51
CA GLY A 48 -4.13 14.66 8.01
C GLY A 48 -4.89 13.87 6.94
N LYS A 49 -4.34 13.75 5.73
CA LYS A 49 -4.96 13.05 4.60
C LYS A 49 -4.61 11.56 4.54
N CYS A 50 -3.50 11.17 5.15
CA CYS A 50 -2.93 9.83 5.03
C CYS A 50 -2.44 9.32 6.38
N ILE A 51 -2.52 8.00 6.57
CA ILE A 51 -1.83 7.26 7.63
C ILE A 51 -0.84 6.35 6.94
N SER A 52 0.46 6.58 7.20
CA SER A 52 1.55 5.85 6.55
C SER A 52 2.24 4.95 7.56
N LEU A 53 2.27 3.66 7.28
CA LEU A 53 2.72 2.61 8.19
C LEU A 53 3.99 1.94 7.69
N VAL A 54 4.86 1.61 8.63
CA VAL A 54 6.06 0.78 8.40
C VAL A 54 6.00 -0.46 9.29
N ALA A 55 6.38 -1.58 8.72
CA ALA A 55 6.70 -2.78 9.47
C ALA A 55 8.20 -2.89 9.67
N ASP A 56 8.64 -2.79 10.91
CA ASP A 56 9.99 -3.21 11.28
C ASP A 56 10.00 -4.72 11.52
N TYR A 57 10.98 -5.41 10.96
CA TYR A 57 11.24 -6.83 11.21
C TYR A 57 12.59 -6.95 11.92
N TYR A 58 12.56 -7.38 13.16
CA TYR A 58 13.74 -7.35 14.08
C TYR A 58 14.42 -5.96 14.10
N GLY A 59 13.61 -4.89 14.12
CA GLY A 59 14.09 -3.51 14.17
C GLY A 59 14.57 -2.90 12.85
N ILE A 60 14.39 -3.61 11.73
CA ILE A 60 14.77 -3.13 10.39
C ILE A 60 13.50 -2.88 9.55
N PRO A 61 13.31 -1.71 8.92
CA PRO A 61 12.17 -1.46 8.05
C PRO A 61 12.13 -2.46 6.90
N ALA A 62 11.06 -3.25 6.83
CA ALA A 62 10.93 -4.41 5.93
C ALA A 62 9.74 -4.29 4.96
N GLY A 63 8.76 -3.45 5.27
CA GLY A 63 7.60 -3.23 4.44
C GLY A 63 6.82 -1.99 4.88
N TYR A 64 5.90 -1.54 4.03
CA TYR A 64 5.08 -0.36 4.29
C TYR A 64 3.72 -0.46 3.61
N VAL A 65 2.78 0.37 4.06
CA VAL A 65 1.47 0.55 3.45
C VAL A 65 0.91 1.91 3.84
N ASN A 66 0.07 2.49 2.99
CA ASN A 66 -0.61 3.75 3.27
C ASN A 66 -2.12 3.56 3.27
N VAL A 67 -2.81 4.27 4.15
CA VAL A 67 -4.27 4.34 4.22
C VAL A 67 -4.70 5.79 4.03
N TYR A 68 -5.51 6.04 3.01
CA TYR A 68 -6.20 7.32 2.81
C TYR A 68 -7.65 7.15 3.25
N PRO A 69 -8.09 7.81 4.33
CA PRO A 69 -9.47 7.70 4.82
C PRO A 69 -10.53 8.15 3.81
N ASP A 70 -10.19 9.12 2.97
CA ASP A 70 -11.01 9.58 1.85
C ASP A 70 -10.06 9.88 0.68
N SER A 71 -10.01 8.99 -0.30
CA SER A 71 -9.11 9.12 -1.43
C SER A 71 -9.72 9.98 -2.54
N GLU A 72 -8.87 10.80 -3.15
CA GLU A 72 -9.21 11.64 -4.31
C GLU A 72 -8.97 10.91 -5.65
N TRP A 73 -8.55 9.63 -5.62
CA TRP A 73 -8.14 8.85 -6.80
C TRP A 73 -8.88 7.52 -6.92
N GLY A 74 -8.82 6.97 -8.15
CA GLY A 74 -9.32 5.64 -8.45
C GLY A 74 -10.83 5.52 -8.56
N ALA A 75 -11.31 4.28 -8.55
CA ALA A 75 -12.70 3.93 -8.85
C ALA A 75 -13.72 4.49 -7.87
N PHE A 76 -13.33 4.77 -6.63
CA PHE A 76 -14.20 5.25 -5.56
C PHE A 76 -13.77 6.62 -5.03
N ALA A 77 -13.08 7.42 -5.84
CA ALA A 77 -12.61 8.74 -5.48
C ALA A 77 -13.74 9.64 -4.94
N ASN A 78 -13.47 10.33 -3.83
CA ASN A 78 -14.40 11.28 -3.19
C ASN A 78 -15.77 10.69 -2.79
N GLN A 79 -15.82 9.39 -2.50
CA GLN A 79 -17.04 8.71 -2.05
C GLN A 79 -17.02 8.37 -0.55
N GLY A 80 -15.98 8.81 0.18
CA GLY A 80 -15.84 8.57 1.61
C GLY A 80 -15.42 7.12 1.94
N TYR A 81 -14.87 6.39 0.98
CA TYR A 81 -14.30 5.06 1.21
C TYR A 81 -12.79 5.15 1.38
N PRO A 82 -12.23 4.54 2.43
CA PRO A 82 -10.79 4.44 2.58
C PRO A 82 -10.13 3.66 1.46
N GLU A 83 -8.95 4.12 1.04
CA GLU A 83 -8.10 3.42 0.08
C GLU A 83 -6.81 2.93 0.75
N ILE A 84 -6.44 1.67 0.48
CA ILE A 84 -5.14 1.12 0.83
C ILE A 84 -4.25 1.19 -0.41
N ILE A 85 -3.10 1.85 -0.31
CA ILE A 85 -2.24 2.16 -1.45
C ILE A 85 -0.75 1.96 -1.13
N ASP A 86 0.05 1.72 -2.15
CA ASP A 86 1.52 1.54 -2.05
C ASP A 86 1.93 0.46 -1.04
N PHE A 87 1.23 -0.65 -0.99
CA PHE A 87 1.61 -1.77 -0.15
C PHE A 87 2.81 -2.51 -0.72
N ALA A 88 3.88 -2.62 0.06
CA ALA A 88 5.07 -3.37 -0.33
C ALA A 88 5.76 -4.04 0.85
N VAL A 89 6.34 -5.21 0.59
CA VAL A 89 7.31 -5.89 1.47
C VAL A 89 8.56 -6.18 0.64
N LEU A 90 9.72 -5.73 1.13
CA LEU A 90 11.01 -5.99 0.50
C LEU A 90 11.22 -7.49 0.28
N GLU A 91 11.71 -7.88 -0.89
CA GLU A 91 11.75 -9.30 -1.32
C GLU A 91 12.46 -10.21 -0.34
N LYS A 92 13.57 -9.74 0.23
CA LYS A 92 14.36 -10.48 1.22
C LYS A 92 13.62 -10.77 2.53
N TYR A 93 12.52 -10.06 2.82
CA TYR A 93 11.72 -10.23 4.04
C TYR A 93 10.35 -10.87 3.77
N ARG A 94 10.05 -11.24 2.53
CA ARG A 94 8.79 -11.94 2.20
C ARG A 94 8.69 -13.30 2.88
N LYS A 95 7.46 -13.81 3.01
CA LYS A 95 7.12 -15.11 3.64
C LYS A 95 7.37 -15.19 5.15
N ASN A 96 7.52 -14.05 5.82
CA ASN A 96 7.62 -13.94 7.29
C ASN A 96 6.35 -13.34 7.93
N GLY A 97 5.21 -13.35 7.25
CA GLY A 97 3.94 -12.84 7.78
C GLY A 97 3.78 -11.32 7.77
N ILE A 98 4.82 -10.56 7.44
CA ILE A 98 4.86 -9.09 7.50
C ILE A 98 3.72 -8.47 6.69
N GLY A 99 3.51 -8.92 5.46
CA GLY A 99 2.46 -8.39 4.59
C GLY A 99 1.06 -8.61 5.15
N SER A 100 0.80 -9.75 5.78
CA SER A 100 -0.49 -10.03 6.42
C SER A 100 -0.75 -9.10 7.60
N ILE A 101 0.24 -8.89 8.46
CA ILE A 101 0.13 -8.01 9.63
C ILE A 101 -0.03 -6.54 9.22
N LEU A 102 0.71 -6.09 8.17
CA LEU A 102 0.52 -4.75 7.59
C LEU A 102 -0.92 -4.56 7.08
N MET A 103 -1.44 -5.53 6.32
CA MET A 103 -2.80 -5.46 5.81
C MET A 103 -3.85 -5.55 6.92
N ASP A 104 -3.68 -6.42 7.93
CA ASP A 104 -4.57 -6.48 9.09
C ASP A 104 -4.64 -5.12 9.80
N THR A 105 -3.49 -4.46 9.95
CA THR A 105 -3.41 -3.15 10.58
C THR A 105 -4.07 -2.07 9.71
N ALA A 106 -3.78 -2.06 8.40
CA ALA A 106 -4.35 -1.10 7.47
C ALA A 106 -5.88 -1.23 7.36
N GLU A 107 -6.39 -2.45 7.26
CA GLU A 107 -7.83 -2.72 7.21
C GLU A 107 -8.52 -2.34 8.51
N LYS A 108 -7.90 -2.59 9.66
CA LYS A 108 -8.41 -2.15 10.96
C LYS A 108 -8.51 -0.61 11.04
N ILE A 109 -7.49 0.11 10.58
CA ILE A 109 -7.52 1.57 10.51
C ILE A 109 -8.62 2.03 9.56
N ALA A 110 -8.71 1.45 8.36
CA ALA A 110 -9.74 1.78 7.38
C ALA A 110 -11.16 1.58 7.94
N SER A 111 -11.38 0.53 8.75
CA SER A 111 -12.68 0.24 9.36
C SER A 111 -13.15 1.30 10.38
N GLU A 112 -12.28 2.19 10.84
CA GLU A 112 -12.64 3.32 11.69
C GLU A 112 -13.35 4.43 10.91
N TYR A 113 -13.25 4.42 9.58
CA TYR A 113 -13.80 5.45 8.69
C TYR A 113 -15.02 4.97 7.90
N ALA A 114 -15.03 3.70 7.45
CA ALA A 114 -16.16 3.14 6.70
C ALA A 114 -16.22 1.62 6.80
N ASP A 115 -17.36 1.04 6.44
CA ASP A 115 -17.57 -0.42 6.39
C ASP A 115 -16.95 -1.08 5.15
N THR A 116 -16.45 -0.28 4.23
CA THR A 116 -15.86 -0.72 2.96
C THR A 116 -14.52 -0.05 2.75
N VAL A 117 -13.55 -0.80 2.28
CA VAL A 117 -12.23 -0.33 1.87
C VAL A 117 -11.94 -0.81 0.45
N TYR A 118 -11.22 -0.03 -0.33
CA TYR A 118 -10.79 -0.43 -1.66
C TYR A 118 -9.28 -0.30 -1.86
N LEU A 119 -8.79 -0.92 -2.90
CA LEU A 119 -7.41 -0.80 -3.36
C LEU A 119 -7.33 -1.01 -4.87
N GLY A 120 -6.27 -0.49 -5.47
CA GLY A 120 -5.86 -0.84 -6.82
C GLY A 120 -4.73 -1.87 -6.80
N VAL A 121 -4.71 -2.78 -7.77
CA VAL A 121 -3.62 -3.75 -7.93
C VAL A 121 -3.12 -3.76 -9.37
N GLY A 122 -1.80 -3.83 -9.53
CA GLY A 122 -1.17 -3.91 -10.85
C GLY A 122 -1.45 -5.23 -11.57
N LEU A 123 -1.22 -5.24 -12.88
CA LEU A 123 -1.63 -6.34 -13.77
C LEU A 123 -0.47 -7.26 -14.18
N HIS A 124 0.78 -6.84 -14.07
CA HIS A 124 1.90 -7.68 -14.45
C HIS A 124 2.22 -8.75 -13.39
N ASN A 125 3.02 -9.74 -13.75
CA ASN A 125 3.33 -10.90 -12.91
C ASN A 125 3.96 -10.56 -11.54
N GLY A 126 4.61 -9.41 -11.40
CA GLY A 126 5.14 -8.93 -10.12
C GLY A 126 4.07 -8.73 -9.05
N TYR A 127 2.83 -8.48 -9.45
CA TYR A 127 1.68 -8.34 -8.55
C TYR A 127 0.92 -9.63 -8.27
N GLY A 128 1.31 -10.77 -8.86
CA GLY A 128 0.56 -12.01 -8.73
C GLY A 128 0.37 -12.49 -7.29
N SER A 129 1.37 -12.33 -6.43
CA SER A 129 1.25 -12.65 -5.00
C SER A 129 0.30 -11.71 -4.26
N ALA A 130 0.31 -10.43 -4.59
CA ALA A 130 -0.60 -9.43 -4.02
C ALA A 130 -2.05 -9.68 -4.48
N GLN A 131 -2.28 -9.92 -5.77
CA GLN A 131 -3.60 -10.28 -6.31
C GLN A 131 -4.19 -11.48 -5.56
N ARG A 132 -3.39 -12.56 -5.39
CA ARG A 132 -3.81 -13.76 -4.66
C ARG A 132 -4.12 -13.46 -3.19
N MET A 133 -3.31 -12.63 -2.53
CA MET A 133 -3.52 -12.26 -1.13
C MET A 133 -4.82 -11.48 -0.96
N TYR A 134 -5.09 -10.49 -1.80
CA TYR A 134 -6.31 -9.68 -1.72
C TYR A 134 -7.58 -10.52 -1.90
N VAL A 135 -7.60 -11.42 -2.88
CA VAL A 135 -8.73 -12.35 -3.06
C VAL A 135 -8.95 -13.24 -1.81
N LYS A 136 -7.86 -13.74 -1.21
CA LYS A 136 -7.97 -14.54 0.03
C LYS A 136 -8.46 -13.72 1.23
N ARG A 137 -8.26 -12.42 1.22
CA ARG A 137 -8.75 -11.48 2.25
C ARG A 137 -10.20 -11.05 2.02
N GLY A 138 -10.82 -11.46 0.91
CA GLY A 138 -12.20 -11.15 0.58
C GLY A 138 -12.39 -9.94 -0.33
N TYR A 139 -11.32 -9.36 -0.87
CA TYR A 139 -11.44 -8.34 -1.90
C TYR A 139 -12.02 -8.94 -3.17
N ILE A 140 -12.96 -8.24 -3.77
CA ILE A 140 -13.61 -8.62 -5.03
C ILE A 140 -13.43 -7.51 -6.06
N PRO A 141 -13.30 -7.83 -7.35
CA PRO A 141 -13.32 -6.83 -8.42
C PRO A 141 -14.62 -6.00 -8.37
N ASP A 142 -14.50 -4.69 -8.54
CA ASP A 142 -15.64 -3.77 -8.51
C ASP A 142 -16.52 -3.83 -9.78
N GLY A 143 -16.05 -4.53 -10.81
CA GLY A 143 -16.74 -4.67 -12.09
C GLY A 143 -16.54 -3.53 -13.08
N SER A 144 -15.79 -2.50 -12.73
CA SER A 144 -15.52 -1.36 -13.62
C SER A 144 -14.43 -1.62 -14.67
N GLY A 145 -13.63 -2.68 -14.47
CA GLY A 145 -12.55 -3.05 -15.38
C GLY A 145 -11.20 -2.44 -15.02
N VAL A 146 -10.35 -2.21 -16.01
CA VAL A 146 -8.99 -1.70 -15.81
C VAL A 146 -8.99 -0.19 -15.72
N TRP A 147 -8.32 0.34 -14.70
CA TRP A 147 -8.10 1.76 -14.50
C TRP A 147 -6.65 2.14 -14.82
N TYR A 148 -6.48 3.26 -15.52
CA TYR A 148 -5.17 3.83 -15.80
C TYR A 148 -5.26 5.36 -15.80
N LYS A 149 -4.40 6.01 -15.01
CA LYS A 149 -4.41 7.49 -14.83
C LYS A 149 -5.82 8.01 -14.47
N ASP A 150 -6.42 7.40 -13.45
CA ASP A 150 -7.76 7.75 -12.92
C ASP A 150 -8.91 7.69 -13.94
N LYS A 151 -8.77 6.85 -14.95
CA LYS A 151 -9.81 6.61 -15.98
C LYS A 151 -9.95 5.12 -16.26
N ILE A 152 -11.18 4.71 -16.59
CA ILE A 152 -11.45 3.37 -17.09
C ILE A 152 -10.85 3.27 -18.51
N CYS A 153 -10.08 2.21 -18.74
CA CYS A 153 -9.54 1.89 -20.05
C CYS A 153 -10.65 1.44 -21.01
N THR A 154 -10.57 1.90 -22.25
CA THR A 154 -11.45 1.39 -23.31
C THR A 154 -10.89 0.09 -23.91
N PRO A 155 -11.74 -0.76 -24.52
CA PRO A 155 -11.26 -1.95 -25.20
C PRO A 155 -10.16 -1.62 -26.22
N TYR A 156 -9.10 -2.43 -26.24
CA TYR A 156 -7.94 -2.32 -27.13
C TYR A 156 -7.00 -1.15 -26.86
N ASP A 157 -7.20 -0.38 -25.78
CA ASP A 157 -6.22 0.60 -25.34
C ASP A 157 -4.87 -0.08 -24.99
N THR A 158 -3.78 0.59 -25.36
CA THR A 158 -2.44 0.22 -24.93
C THR A 158 -2.04 1.07 -23.72
N ILE A 159 -1.72 0.40 -22.61
CA ILE A 159 -1.28 1.04 -21.38
C ILE A 159 0.06 0.47 -20.92
N TYR A 160 0.81 1.25 -20.17
CA TYR A 160 2.01 0.76 -19.50
C TYR A 160 1.62 0.14 -18.15
N THR A 161 2.07 -1.10 -17.92
CA THR A 161 1.92 -1.78 -16.62
C THR A 161 3.25 -1.68 -15.88
N ASN A 162 3.29 -0.97 -14.79
CA ASN A 162 4.45 -0.79 -13.91
C ASN A 162 4.20 -1.41 -12.54
#